data_3eb001243bc8ddd2f908676ffa52aecf
#
_entry.id   3eb001243bc8ddd2f908676ffa52aecf
#
_cell.length_a   1.000
_cell.length_b   1.000
_cell.length_c   1.000
_cell.angle_alpha   90.00
_cell.angle_beta   90.00
_cell.angle_gamma   90.00
#
_symmetry.space_group_name_H-M   'P 1'
#
loop_
_entity.id
_entity.type
_entity.pdbx_description
1 polymer ?
#
loop_
_entity_poly.entity_id
_entity_poly.type
_entity_poly.pdbx_seq_one_letter_code
_entity_poly.pdbx_strand_id
1 'polypeptide(L)'
;MESLKDQFLLRPDIHFLNFGSFGATPKPIFEKYQDWQRVLEAEPVQFIAFDGYQYLADSRAVLAKFLNCADKDDLVYVTNPSFAVNMIAKSFPLEPGDEILATDIEYGACDRTWDYYCKKKGATYRRQKINLPIVSKEQFIEDFFKGCNEKTKAIFISHITSATGLILPAAEICAIAKEKGLITIVDGAHAPAHIPLDLSKIHADFYTGACHKWMMAPKGCSFLYAAKSVQPICDPMIVS
;
A
#
# COMPACT_ATOMS: atom_id res chain seq x y z
N MET A 1 -20.34 -2.23 -28.93
CA MET A 1 -19.39 -1.73 -27.93
C MET A 1 -17.99 -1.89 -28.51
N GLU A 2 -17.23 -0.82 -28.63
CA GLU A 2 -15.82 -0.93 -29.00
C GLU A 2 -15.07 -1.76 -27.94
N SER A 3 -14.15 -2.60 -28.41
CA SER A 3 -13.36 -3.43 -27.52
C SER A 3 -12.39 -2.58 -26.71
N LEU A 4 -12.47 -2.58 -25.38
CA LEU A 4 -11.52 -1.90 -24.52
C LEU A 4 -10.08 -2.46 -24.66
N LYS A 5 -9.92 -3.65 -25.23
CA LYS A 5 -8.62 -4.27 -25.47
C LYS A 5 -7.72 -3.39 -26.35
N ASP A 6 -8.30 -2.69 -27.33
CA ASP A 6 -7.59 -1.82 -28.26
C ASP A 6 -7.04 -0.56 -27.61
N GLN A 7 -7.48 -0.24 -26.39
CA GLN A 7 -6.95 0.86 -25.58
C GLN A 7 -5.61 0.51 -24.90
N PHE A 8 -5.14 -0.73 -25.01
CA PHE A 8 -3.91 -1.19 -24.38
C PHE A 8 -2.87 -1.65 -25.39
N LEU A 9 -1.59 -1.66 -25.01
CA LEU A 9 -0.48 -2.21 -25.80
C LEU A 9 -0.30 -3.72 -25.60
N LEU A 10 -1.33 -4.39 -25.11
CA LEU A 10 -1.30 -5.83 -24.89
C LEU A 10 -1.25 -6.59 -26.24
N ARG A 11 -0.52 -7.67 -26.27
CA ARG A 11 -0.49 -8.56 -27.42
C ARG A 11 -1.89 -9.05 -27.77
N PRO A 12 -2.25 -9.10 -29.07
CA PRO A 12 -3.61 -9.46 -29.49
C PRO A 12 -3.98 -10.91 -29.16
N ASP A 13 -2.99 -11.80 -29.06
CA ASP A 13 -3.16 -13.24 -28.81
C ASP A 13 -3.30 -13.63 -27.33
N ILE A 14 -3.22 -12.67 -26.40
CA ILE A 14 -3.37 -12.92 -24.96
C ILE A 14 -4.71 -12.44 -24.40
N HIS A 15 -5.21 -13.16 -23.39
CA HIS A 15 -6.30 -12.73 -22.53
C HIS A 15 -5.70 -12.28 -21.19
N PHE A 16 -5.43 -10.96 -21.07
CA PHE A 16 -4.81 -10.41 -19.85
C PHE A 16 -5.87 -10.19 -18.78
N LEU A 17 -5.90 -11.06 -17.77
CA LEU A 17 -6.86 -11.02 -16.66
C LEU A 17 -6.19 -10.66 -15.32
N ASN A 18 -4.86 -10.52 -15.30
CA ASN A 18 -4.10 -10.36 -14.06
C ASN A 18 -3.63 -8.92 -13.84
N PHE A 19 -4.58 -7.98 -13.74
CA PHE A 19 -4.27 -6.60 -13.34
C PHE A 19 -3.67 -6.52 -11.91
N GLY A 20 -4.03 -7.49 -11.07
CA GLY A 20 -3.56 -7.55 -9.69
C GLY A 20 -2.04 -7.76 -9.53
N SER A 21 -1.34 -8.37 -10.50
CA SER A 21 0.11 -8.53 -10.40
C SER A 21 0.86 -7.23 -10.73
N PHE A 22 0.68 -6.68 -11.94
CA PHE A 22 1.44 -5.52 -12.40
C PHE A 22 0.59 -4.50 -13.17
N GLY A 23 -0.67 -4.79 -13.43
CA GLY A 23 -1.56 -3.96 -14.24
C GLY A 23 -1.16 -3.86 -15.71
N ALA A 24 -1.97 -3.18 -16.49
CA ALA A 24 -1.64 -2.72 -17.83
C ALA A 24 -1.96 -1.24 -17.93
N THR A 25 -1.10 -0.47 -18.60
CA THR A 25 -1.27 0.97 -18.76
C THR A 25 -2.00 1.23 -20.08
N PRO A 26 -3.13 1.98 -20.10
CA PRO A 26 -3.81 2.36 -21.34
C PRO A 26 -2.93 3.23 -22.22
N LYS A 27 -3.11 3.13 -23.54
CA LYS A 27 -2.35 3.91 -24.53
C LYS A 27 -2.29 5.41 -24.24
N PRO A 28 -3.41 6.11 -23.95
CA PRO A 28 -3.35 7.54 -23.66
C PRO A 28 -2.48 7.91 -22.46
N ILE A 29 -2.49 7.05 -21.42
CA ILE A 29 -1.65 7.25 -20.23
C ILE A 29 -0.18 6.91 -20.55
N PHE A 30 0.05 5.85 -21.33
CA PHE A 30 1.40 5.48 -21.76
C PHE A 30 2.03 6.58 -22.63
N GLU A 31 1.30 7.12 -23.59
CA GLU A 31 1.75 8.22 -24.47
C GLU A 31 2.06 9.47 -23.65
N LYS A 32 1.19 9.83 -22.69
CA LYS A 32 1.44 10.97 -21.79
C LYS A 32 2.69 10.74 -20.93
N TYR A 33 2.94 9.52 -20.48
CA TYR A 33 4.16 9.18 -19.77
C TYR A 33 5.42 9.34 -20.64
N GLN A 34 5.34 8.96 -21.93
CA GLN A 34 6.43 9.21 -22.89
C GLN A 34 6.68 10.70 -23.12
N ASP A 35 5.61 11.53 -23.16
CA ASP A 35 5.75 12.97 -23.27
C ASP A 35 6.48 13.59 -22.07
N TRP A 36 6.15 13.14 -20.85
CA TRP A 36 6.87 13.57 -19.65
C TRP A 36 8.35 13.19 -19.67
N GLN A 37 8.69 12.01 -20.20
CA GLN A 37 10.09 11.63 -20.38
C GLN A 37 10.82 12.54 -21.36
N ARG A 38 10.16 12.94 -22.46
CA ARG A 38 10.74 13.91 -23.42
C ARG A 38 10.94 15.29 -22.78
N VAL A 39 10.00 15.75 -21.96
CA VAL A 39 10.16 17.01 -21.22
C VAL A 39 11.34 16.95 -20.25
N LEU A 40 11.46 15.85 -19.52
CA LEU A 40 12.62 15.59 -18.61
C LEU A 40 13.95 15.63 -19.38
N GLU A 41 14.05 14.92 -20.51
CA GLU A 41 15.28 14.83 -21.28
C GLU A 41 15.64 16.14 -22.03
N ALA A 42 14.65 17.01 -22.27
CA ALA A 42 14.91 18.31 -22.90
C ALA A 42 15.70 19.26 -21.98
N GLU A 43 15.45 19.22 -20.67
CA GLU A 43 16.19 20.02 -19.69
C GLU A 43 16.18 19.33 -18.29
N PRO A 44 17.03 18.31 -18.08
CA PRO A 44 16.97 17.47 -16.87
C PRO A 44 17.17 18.23 -15.55
N VAL A 45 18.05 19.22 -15.54
CA VAL A 45 18.33 20.01 -14.31
C VAL A 45 17.13 20.86 -13.94
N GLN A 46 16.56 21.59 -14.91
CA GLN A 46 15.36 22.40 -14.67
C GLN A 46 14.21 21.52 -14.20
N PHE A 47 13.98 20.39 -14.90
CA PHE A 47 12.90 19.49 -14.57
C PHE A 47 13.04 18.88 -13.17
N ILE A 48 14.23 18.35 -12.81
CA ILE A 48 14.40 17.63 -11.52
C ILE A 48 14.57 18.58 -10.35
N ALA A 49 15.43 19.61 -10.50
CA ALA A 49 15.83 20.43 -9.37
C ALA A 49 14.90 21.61 -9.11
N PHE A 50 14.07 22.01 -10.08
CA PHE A 50 13.21 23.20 -9.94
C PHE A 50 11.73 22.82 -10.15
N ASP A 51 11.33 22.39 -11.33
CA ASP A 51 9.90 22.19 -11.67
C ASP A 51 9.32 20.94 -11.02
N GLY A 52 10.15 19.91 -10.79
CA GLY A 52 9.74 18.61 -10.27
C GLY A 52 9.03 18.67 -8.91
N TYR A 53 9.43 19.59 -8.05
CA TYR A 53 8.76 19.79 -6.76
C TYR A 53 7.29 20.20 -6.94
N GLN A 54 7.01 21.12 -7.89
CA GLN A 54 5.65 21.55 -8.16
C GLN A 54 4.85 20.43 -8.81
N TYR A 55 5.41 19.74 -9.81
CA TYR A 55 4.75 18.59 -10.45
C TYR A 55 4.38 17.48 -9.46
N LEU A 56 5.28 17.17 -8.52
CA LEU A 56 5.01 16.20 -7.46
C LEU A 56 3.92 16.71 -6.49
N ALA A 57 3.93 17.99 -6.13
CA ALA A 57 2.92 18.57 -5.25
C ALA A 57 1.53 18.55 -5.89
N ASP A 58 1.43 18.92 -7.17
CA ASP A 58 0.18 18.92 -7.94
C ASP A 58 -0.36 17.49 -8.07
N SER A 59 0.50 16.54 -8.43
CA SER A 59 0.15 15.14 -8.55
C SER A 59 -0.35 14.56 -7.23
N ARG A 60 0.35 14.84 -6.10
CA ARG A 60 -0.09 14.41 -4.77
C ARG A 60 -1.42 15.02 -4.36
N ALA A 61 -1.69 16.28 -4.73
CA ALA A 61 -2.98 16.92 -4.47
C ALA A 61 -4.14 16.21 -5.19
N VAL A 62 -3.93 15.80 -6.44
CA VAL A 62 -4.92 15.02 -7.19
C VAL A 62 -5.13 13.64 -6.57
N LEU A 63 -4.04 12.96 -6.20
CA LEU A 63 -4.10 11.66 -5.54
C LEU A 63 -4.79 11.74 -4.17
N ALA A 64 -4.47 12.76 -3.36
CA ALA A 64 -5.10 13.00 -2.07
C ALA A 64 -6.62 13.17 -2.20
N LYS A 65 -7.06 13.96 -3.18
CA LYS A 65 -8.49 14.13 -3.48
C LYS A 65 -9.14 12.81 -3.88
N PHE A 66 -8.49 12.00 -4.72
CA PHE A 66 -9.01 10.70 -5.16
C PHE A 66 -9.15 9.71 -4.00
N LEU A 67 -8.22 9.73 -3.04
CA LEU A 67 -8.19 8.85 -1.86
C LEU A 67 -8.97 9.40 -0.67
N ASN A 68 -9.56 10.59 -0.79
CA ASN A 68 -10.16 11.35 0.33
C ASN A 68 -9.18 11.50 1.51
N CYS A 69 -7.92 11.82 1.20
CA CYS A 69 -6.88 12.15 2.17
C CYS A 69 -6.91 13.65 2.44
N ALA A 70 -6.96 14.04 3.72
CA ALA A 70 -7.14 15.45 4.11
C ALA A 70 -5.94 16.33 3.76
N ASP A 71 -4.72 15.79 3.82
CA ASP A 71 -3.48 16.50 3.53
C ASP A 71 -2.66 15.72 2.51
N LYS A 72 -2.33 16.35 1.38
CA LYS A 72 -1.46 15.76 0.35
C LYS A 72 -0.05 15.46 0.87
N ASP A 73 0.38 16.14 1.92
CA ASP A 73 1.71 15.97 2.49
C ASP A 73 1.80 14.76 3.44
N ASP A 74 0.67 14.12 3.77
CA ASP A 74 0.62 12.81 4.39
C ASP A 74 0.85 11.65 3.38
N LEU A 75 0.99 11.98 2.07
CA LEU A 75 1.24 11.03 0.99
C LEU A 75 2.63 11.21 0.40
N VAL A 76 3.34 10.11 0.20
CA VAL A 76 4.59 10.08 -0.57
C VAL A 76 4.53 9.01 -1.67
N TYR A 77 5.14 9.29 -2.83
CA TYR A 77 5.28 8.29 -3.86
C TYR A 77 6.40 7.30 -3.52
N VAL A 78 6.14 6.04 -3.82
CA VAL A 78 7.08 4.93 -3.71
C VAL A 78 7.00 4.07 -4.97
N THR A 79 8.01 3.27 -5.23
CA THR A 79 8.06 2.43 -6.44
C THR A 79 6.99 1.34 -6.45
N ASN A 80 6.70 0.77 -5.29
CA ASN A 80 5.69 -0.27 -5.11
C ASN A 80 5.33 -0.43 -3.62
N PRO A 81 4.20 -1.09 -3.27
CA PRO A 81 3.80 -1.31 -1.89
C PRO A 81 4.82 -2.10 -1.05
N SER A 82 5.52 -3.07 -1.65
CA SER A 82 6.57 -3.80 -0.92
C SER A 82 7.71 -2.88 -0.47
N PHE A 83 8.07 -1.87 -1.26
CA PHE A 83 9.03 -0.85 -0.85
C PHE A 83 8.52 -0.04 0.34
N ALA A 84 7.25 0.38 0.31
CA ALA A 84 6.61 1.09 1.43
C ALA A 84 6.63 0.24 2.72
N VAL A 85 6.24 -1.03 2.64
CA VAL A 85 6.27 -1.95 3.79
C VAL A 85 7.69 -2.13 4.32
N ASN A 86 8.71 -2.20 3.44
CA ASN A 86 10.12 -2.24 3.86
C ASN A 86 10.55 -0.96 4.58
N MET A 87 10.13 0.23 4.11
CA MET A 87 10.40 1.50 4.81
C MET A 87 9.84 1.47 6.23
N ILE A 88 8.57 1.08 6.36
CA ILE A 88 7.90 0.99 7.67
C ILE A 88 8.62 -0.04 8.55
N ALA A 89 8.79 -1.27 8.10
CA ALA A 89 9.35 -2.36 8.91
C ALA A 89 10.80 -2.10 9.34
N LYS A 90 11.61 -1.44 8.48
CA LYS A 90 12.97 -0.99 8.83
C LYS A 90 12.95 0.02 9.98
N SER A 91 12.07 1.02 9.87
CA SER A 91 11.98 2.16 10.79
C SER A 91 11.25 1.82 12.08
N PHE A 92 10.30 0.88 12.05
CA PHE A 92 9.40 0.59 13.16
C PHE A 92 10.19 0.26 14.45
N PRO A 93 9.89 0.93 15.59
CA PRO A 93 10.67 0.83 16.82
C PRO A 93 10.30 -0.44 17.62
N LEU A 94 10.73 -1.62 17.13
CA LEU A 94 10.55 -2.88 17.82
C LEU A 94 11.68 -3.13 18.81
N GLU A 95 11.31 -3.57 20.01
CA GLU A 95 12.20 -4.07 21.04
C GLU A 95 12.18 -5.61 21.07
N PRO A 96 13.22 -6.27 21.64
CA PRO A 96 13.23 -7.70 21.83
C PRO A 96 12.01 -8.19 22.61
N GLY A 97 11.28 -9.14 22.03
CA GLY A 97 10.06 -9.70 22.60
C GLY A 97 8.76 -9.05 22.13
N ASP A 98 8.82 -7.91 21.42
CA ASP A 98 7.64 -7.32 20.80
C ASP A 98 7.07 -8.18 19.68
N GLU A 99 5.80 -7.96 19.34
CA GLU A 99 5.12 -8.72 18.29
C GLU A 99 4.43 -7.79 17.28
N ILE A 100 4.51 -8.17 16.00
CA ILE A 100 3.65 -7.67 14.92
C ILE A 100 2.63 -8.75 14.60
N LEU A 101 1.34 -8.43 14.72
CA LEU A 101 0.26 -9.35 14.41
C LEU A 101 -0.17 -9.19 12.94
N ALA A 102 -0.30 -10.29 12.21
CA ALA A 102 -0.81 -10.33 10.84
C ALA A 102 -1.70 -11.56 10.63
N THR A 103 -2.37 -11.65 9.48
CA THR A 103 -3.02 -12.90 9.06
C THR A 103 -2.01 -13.87 8.44
N ASP A 104 -2.37 -15.15 8.32
CA ASP A 104 -1.56 -16.15 7.60
C ASP A 104 -1.83 -16.17 6.08
N ILE A 105 -2.62 -15.22 5.58
CA ILE A 105 -2.98 -15.07 4.16
C ILE A 105 -2.45 -13.77 3.53
N GLU A 106 -1.41 -13.18 4.12
CA GLU A 106 -0.78 -11.95 3.65
C GLU A 106 0.06 -12.17 2.38
N TYR A 107 0.42 -11.06 1.72
CA TYR A 107 1.27 -11.11 0.54
C TYR A 107 2.69 -11.55 0.92
N GLY A 108 3.20 -12.61 0.25
CA GLY A 108 4.45 -13.27 0.62
C GLY A 108 5.70 -12.38 0.63
N ALA A 109 5.75 -11.26 -0.14
CA ALA A 109 6.86 -10.32 -0.04
C ALA A 109 6.80 -9.52 1.28
N CYS A 110 5.61 -9.10 1.68
CA CYS A 110 5.40 -8.39 2.95
C CYS A 110 5.63 -9.31 4.15
N ASP A 111 5.18 -10.56 4.06
CA ASP A 111 5.47 -11.60 5.05
C ASP A 111 6.98 -11.76 5.29
N ARG A 112 7.75 -11.91 4.20
CA ARG A 112 9.21 -12.02 4.29
C ARG A 112 9.86 -10.75 4.86
N THR A 113 9.31 -9.58 4.54
CA THR A 113 9.80 -8.30 5.08
C THR A 113 9.64 -8.27 6.59
N TRP A 114 8.44 -8.56 7.10
CA TRP A 114 8.19 -8.55 8.54
C TRP A 114 8.97 -9.65 9.28
N ASP A 115 9.05 -10.88 8.73
CA ASP A 115 9.90 -11.94 9.28
C ASP A 115 11.36 -11.49 9.44
N TYR A 116 11.91 -10.86 8.40
CA TYR A 116 13.29 -10.40 8.39
C TYR A 116 13.55 -9.33 9.46
N TYR A 117 12.71 -8.27 9.49
CA TYR A 117 12.95 -7.16 10.42
C TYR A 117 12.59 -7.51 11.87
N CYS A 118 11.55 -8.28 12.11
CA CYS A 118 11.23 -8.78 13.45
C CYS A 118 12.39 -9.65 13.98
N LYS A 119 12.84 -10.62 13.19
CA LYS A 119 13.98 -11.47 13.58
C LYS A 119 15.24 -10.65 13.86
N LYS A 120 15.54 -9.66 13.02
CA LYS A 120 16.72 -8.80 13.20
C LYS A 120 16.66 -7.97 14.49
N LYS A 121 15.47 -7.60 14.94
CA LYS A 121 15.24 -6.79 16.15
C LYS A 121 14.89 -7.64 17.40
N GLY A 122 14.93 -8.98 17.31
CA GLY A 122 14.56 -9.87 18.41
C GLY A 122 13.06 -9.90 18.71
N ALA A 123 12.23 -9.41 17.79
CA ALA A 123 10.78 -9.41 17.86
C ALA A 123 10.18 -10.60 17.10
N THR A 124 8.87 -10.77 17.19
CA THR A 124 8.13 -11.86 16.55
C THR A 124 7.14 -11.31 15.52
N TYR A 125 7.15 -11.87 14.32
CA TYR A 125 6.06 -11.71 13.37
C TYR A 125 5.05 -12.84 13.55
N ARG A 126 3.92 -12.54 14.18
CA ARG A 126 2.86 -13.50 14.53
C ARG A 126 1.82 -13.56 13.43
N ARG A 127 1.70 -14.71 12.77
CA ARG A 127 0.66 -14.99 11.79
C ARG A 127 -0.53 -15.66 12.45
N GLN A 128 -1.63 -14.94 12.58
CA GLN A 128 -2.89 -15.50 13.06
C GLN A 128 -3.53 -16.31 11.95
N LYS A 129 -3.81 -17.57 12.23
CA LYS A 129 -4.50 -18.45 11.29
C LYS A 129 -5.93 -17.99 11.07
N ILE A 130 -6.29 -17.83 9.79
CA ILE A 130 -7.65 -17.50 9.35
C ILE A 130 -8.30 -18.74 8.73
N ASN A 131 -9.43 -19.14 9.27
CA ASN A 131 -10.19 -20.26 8.71
C ASN A 131 -10.95 -19.82 7.47
N LEU A 132 -10.74 -20.54 6.36
CA LEU A 132 -11.45 -20.33 5.10
C LEU A 132 -12.45 -21.46 4.86
N PRO A 133 -13.64 -21.17 4.29
CA PRO A 133 -14.13 -19.82 3.93
C PRO A 133 -14.47 -18.97 5.14
N ILE A 134 -14.30 -17.62 5.02
CA ILE A 134 -14.75 -16.67 6.04
C ILE A 134 -16.28 -16.70 6.09
N VAL A 135 -16.83 -16.91 7.28
CA VAL A 135 -18.27 -17.04 7.50
C VAL A 135 -18.95 -15.68 7.58
N SER A 136 -18.35 -14.75 8.34
CA SER A 136 -18.82 -13.38 8.47
C SER A 136 -17.66 -12.43 8.79
N LYS A 137 -17.91 -11.15 8.64
CA LYS A 137 -16.97 -10.09 8.99
C LYS A 137 -16.64 -10.11 10.48
N GLU A 138 -17.64 -10.27 11.32
CA GLU A 138 -17.54 -10.29 12.78
C GLU A 138 -16.68 -11.47 13.23
N GLN A 139 -16.92 -12.66 12.67
CA GLN A 139 -16.13 -13.85 12.97
C GLN A 139 -14.65 -13.68 12.54
N PHE A 140 -14.40 -13.08 11.37
CA PHE A 140 -13.04 -12.78 10.93
C PHE A 140 -12.31 -11.85 11.91
N ILE A 141 -12.97 -10.77 12.34
CA ILE A 141 -12.39 -9.80 13.29
C ILE A 141 -12.08 -10.49 14.62
N GLU A 142 -13.02 -11.26 15.15
CA GLU A 142 -12.82 -12.03 16.38
C GLU A 142 -11.63 -12.99 16.26
N ASP A 143 -11.59 -13.79 15.19
CA ASP A 143 -10.51 -14.75 14.97
C ASP A 143 -9.16 -14.06 14.79
N PHE A 144 -9.10 -12.93 14.11
CA PHE A 144 -7.87 -12.17 13.93
C PHE A 144 -7.32 -11.67 15.28
N PHE A 145 -8.16 -11.06 16.10
CA PHE A 145 -7.71 -10.51 17.38
C PHE A 145 -7.45 -11.55 18.47
N LYS A 146 -7.77 -12.84 18.27
CA LYS A 146 -7.29 -13.94 19.13
C LYS A 146 -5.75 -14.04 19.14
N GLY A 147 -5.08 -13.58 18.08
CA GLY A 147 -3.62 -13.49 18.02
C GLY A 147 -3.02 -12.33 18.81
N CYS A 148 -3.84 -11.35 19.24
CA CYS A 148 -3.38 -10.17 19.96
C CYS A 148 -3.09 -10.47 21.44
N ASN A 149 -1.98 -9.91 21.95
CA ASN A 149 -1.60 -10.01 23.37
C ASN A 149 -0.84 -8.74 23.80
N GLU A 150 -0.36 -8.69 25.04
CA GLU A 150 0.34 -7.55 25.63
C GLU A 150 1.66 -7.18 24.93
N LYS A 151 2.27 -8.10 24.16
CA LYS A 151 3.49 -7.87 23.38
C LYS A 151 3.20 -7.29 21.99
N THR A 152 1.95 -7.33 21.55
CA THR A 152 1.56 -6.82 20.23
C THR A 152 1.72 -5.30 20.20
N LYS A 153 2.53 -4.77 19.28
CA LYS A 153 2.77 -3.33 19.08
C LYS A 153 2.06 -2.77 17.86
N ALA A 154 1.92 -3.60 16.84
CA ALA A 154 1.22 -3.19 15.63
C ALA A 154 0.53 -4.38 14.98
N ILE A 155 -0.42 -4.05 14.11
CA ILE A 155 -1.04 -5.00 13.20
C ILE A 155 -0.62 -4.69 11.76
N PHE A 156 -0.43 -5.73 10.98
CA PHE A 156 -0.24 -5.66 9.53
C PHE A 156 -1.30 -6.50 8.83
N ILE A 157 -2.08 -5.87 7.94
CA ILE A 157 -3.12 -6.58 7.17
C ILE A 157 -3.20 -6.09 5.74
N SER A 158 -3.53 -6.99 4.82
CA SER A 158 -4.00 -6.64 3.48
C SER A 158 -5.43 -6.09 3.53
N HIS A 159 -5.72 -5.02 2.77
CA HIS A 159 -7.11 -4.58 2.55
C HIS A 159 -7.84 -5.52 1.59
N ILE A 160 -7.15 -5.96 0.52
CA ILE A 160 -7.57 -7.04 -0.36
C ILE A 160 -6.43 -8.02 -0.48
N THR A 161 -6.68 -9.27 -0.11
CA THR A 161 -5.66 -10.32 -0.10
C THR A 161 -5.22 -10.71 -1.51
N SER A 162 -3.92 -10.87 -1.72
CA SER A 162 -3.36 -11.21 -3.03
C SER A 162 -3.72 -12.63 -3.49
N ALA A 163 -3.77 -13.58 -2.57
CA ALA A 163 -3.97 -14.99 -2.90
C ALA A 163 -5.45 -15.34 -3.16
N THR A 164 -6.38 -14.67 -2.49
CA THR A 164 -7.80 -15.06 -2.49
C THR A 164 -8.75 -13.98 -2.99
N GLY A 165 -8.27 -12.71 -3.12
CA GLY A 165 -9.10 -11.57 -3.53
C GLY A 165 -10.16 -11.17 -2.48
N LEU A 166 -10.04 -11.64 -1.24
CA LEU A 166 -10.95 -11.30 -0.16
C LEU A 166 -10.74 -9.84 0.26
N ILE A 167 -11.84 -9.10 0.38
CA ILE A 167 -11.85 -7.76 0.94
C ILE A 167 -12.00 -7.89 2.45
N LEU A 168 -10.95 -7.50 3.19
CA LEU A 168 -10.95 -7.57 4.65
C LEU A 168 -11.54 -6.28 5.25
N PRO A 169 -12.14 -6.33 6.44
CA PRO A 169 -12.77 -5.20 7.11
C PRO A 169 -11.72 -4.26 7.75
N ALA A 170 -10.91 -3.61 6.90
CA ALA A 170 -9.76 -2.82 7.33
C ALA A 170 -10.15 -1.66 8.27
N ALA A 171 -11.27 -0.98 8.01
CA ALA A 171 -11.71 0.13 8.84
C ALA A 171 -12.07 -0.32 10.26
N GLU A 172 -12.81 -1.41 10.40
CA GLU A 172 -13.22 -1.96 11.70
C GLU A 172 -12.01 -2.50 12.46
N ILE A 173 -11.07 -3.15 11.78
CA ILE A 173 -9.82 -3.63 12.38
C ILE A 173 -8.97 -2.45 12.87
N CYS A 174 -8.82 -1.39 12.07
CA CYS A 174 -8.10 -0.19 12.47
C CYS A 174 -8.75 0.48 13.70
N ALA A 175 -10.08 0.54 13.76
CA ALA A 175 -10.78 1.10 14.90
C ALA A 175 -10.52 0.32 16.20
N ILE A 176 -10.62 -1.01 16.15
CA ILE A 176 -10.36 -1.88 17.31
C ILE A 176 -8.87 -1.82 17.71
N ALA A 177 -7.96 -1.82 16.74
CA ALA A 177 -6.53 -1.70 17.00
C ALA A 177 -6.19 -0.39 17.71
N LYS A 178 -6.80 0.71 17.30
CA LYS A 178 -6.66 2.03 17.94
C LYS A 178 -7.14 2.03 19.39
N GLU A 179 -8.29 1.41 19.68
CA GLU A 179 -8.79 1.24 21.05
C GLU A 179 -7.81 0.44 21.94
N LYS A 180 -7.05 -0.48 21.33
CA LYS A 180 -6.01 -1.28 21.99
C LYS A 180 -4.64 -0.59 22.05
N GLY A 181 -4.50 0.62 21.50
CA GLY A 181 -3.22 1.34 21.44
C GLY A 181 -2.22 0.75 20.45
N LEU A 182 -2.68 -0.02 19.46
CA LEU A 182 -1.85 -0.66 18.44
C LEU A 182 -1.71 0.24 17.21
N ILE A 183 -0.52 0.26 16.63
CA ILE A 183 -0.30 0.91 15.32
C ILE A 183 -0.82 0.01 14.20
N THR A 184 -1.46 0.63 13.21
CA THR A 184 -2.09 -0.06 12.09
C THR A 184 -1.34 0.16 10.79
N ILE A 185 -0.99 -0.94 10.10
CA ILE A 185 -0.29 -0.92 8.83
C ILE A 185 -1.13 -1.73 7.83
N VAL A 186 -1.70 -1.03 6.85
CA VAL A 186 -2.60 -1.64 5.87
C VAL A 186 -1.94 -1.71 4.49
N ASP A 187 -1.78 -2.93 3.98
CA ASP A 187 -1.40 -3.16 2.59
C ASP A 187 -2.64 -3.08 1.68
N GLY A 188 -2.84 -1.91 1.10
CA GLY A 188 -3.89 -1.64 0.13
C GLY A 188 -3.46 -1.82 -1.32
N ALA A 189 -2.44 -2.64 -1.62
CA ALA A 189 -1.90 -2.81 -2.97
C ALA A 189 -2.96 -3.07 -4.06
N HIS A 190 -4.07 -3.69 -3.70
CA HIS A 190 -5.16 -4.03 -4.61
C HIS A 190 -6.40 -3.13 -4.49
N ALA A 191 -6.44 -2.19 -3.55
CA ALA A 191 -7.65 -1.42 -3.26
C ALA A 191 -7.87 -0.19 -4.17
N PRO A 192 -6.86 0.66 -4.46
CA PRO A 192 -7.08 1.88 -5.24
C PRO A 192 -7.64 1.58 -6.64
N ALA A 193 -8.76 2.22 -6.98
CA ALA A 193 -9.53 2.04 -8.21
C ALA A 193 -10.12 0.63 -8.44
N HIS A 194 -9.94 -0.31 -7.52
CA HIS A 194 -10.58 -1.63 -7.55
C HIS A 194 -11.86 -1.64 -6.71
N ILE A 195 -11.81 -0.95 -5.57
CA ILE A 195 -12.97 -0.69 -4.71
C ILE A 195 -13.04 0.81 -4.39
N PRO A 196 -14.20 1.34 -3.96
CA PRO A 196 -14.27 2.67 -3.39
C PRO A 196 -13.34 2.77 -2.17
N LEU A 197 -12.33 3.64 -2.25
CA LEU A 197 -11.33 3.82 -1.20
C LEU A 197 -11.45 5.24 -0.62
N ASP A 198 -11.63 5.30 0.71
CA ASP A 198 -11.74 6.54 1.47
C ASP A 198 -10.83 6.43 2.70
N LEU A 199 -9.64 7.03 2.63
CA LEU A 199 -8.66 6.95 3.72
C LEU A 199 -9.17 7.63 5.00
N SER A 200 -10.05 8.64 4.86
CA SER A 200 -10.65 9.30 6.02
C SER A 200 -11.57 8.39 6.85
N LYS A 201 -12.01 7.27 6.28
CA LYS A 201 -12.85 6.27 6.95
C LYS A 201 -12.09 5.02 7.40
N ILE A 202 -10.92 4.76 6.81
CA ILE A 202 -10.08 3.62 7.20
C ILE A 202 -9.38 3.89 8.52
N HIS A 203 -8.94 5.13 8.74
CA HIS A 203 -8.20 5.55 9.95
C HIS A 203 -6.93 4.74 10.24
N ALA A 204 -6.30 4.18 9.21
CA ALA A 204 -5.02 3.50 9.36
C ALA A 204 -3.92 4.50 9.70
N ASP A 205 -2.93 4.07 10.50
CA ASP A 205 -1.72 4.87 10.73
C ASP A 205 -0.83 4.88 9.50
N PHE A 206 -0.64 3.72 8.86
CA PHE A 206 0.02 3.57 7.57
C PHE A 206 -0.89 2.87 6.58
N TYR A 207 -0.93 3.38 5.36
CA TYR A 207 -1.64 2.75 4.25
C TYR A 207 -0.81 2.84 2.98
N THR A 208 -0.57 1.73 2.30
CA THR A 208 0.10 1.75 0.99
C THR A 208 -0.82 1.25 -0.11
N GLY A 209 -0.67 1.78 -1.32
CA GLY A 209 -1.47 1.38 -2.47
C GLY A 209 -0.69 1.40 -3.77
N ALA A 210 -1.01 0.50 -4.69
CA ALA A 210 -0.38 0.42 -6.00
C ALA A 210 -1.18 1.19 -7.05
N CYS A 211 -0.61 2.30 -7.56
CA CYS A 211 -1.22 3.03 -8.68
C CYS A 211 -1.07 2.26 -10.00
N HIS A 212 -0.02 1.48 -10.17
CA HIS A 212 0.25 0.75 -11.41
C HIS A 212 -0.56 -0.55 -11.60
N LYS A 213 -1.40 -0.93 -10.61
CA LYS A 213 -2.31 -2.09 -10.72
C LYS A 213 -3.65 -1.64 -11.29
N TRP A 214 -4.66 -1.51 -10.44
CA TRP A 214 -6.04 -1.23 -10.83
C TRP A 214 -6.29 0.23 -11.23
N MET A 215 -5.46 1.18 -10.74
CA MET A 215 -5.46 2.57 -11.23
C MET A 215 -4.79 2.74 -12.59
N MET A 216 -4.16 1.69 -13.14
CA MET A 216 -3.58 1.65 -14.48
C MET A 216 -2.49 2.69 -14.76
N ALA A 217 -1.86 3.24 -13.71
CA ALA A 217 -0.72 4.14 -13.87
C ALA A 217 0.52 3.41 -14.44
N PRO A 218 1.54 4.11 -14.93
CA PRO A 218 2.80 3.52 -15.33
C PRO A 218 3.45 2.70 -14.20
N LYS A 219 4.25 1.70 -14.57
CA LYS A 219 4.97 0.84 -13.60
C LYS A 219 5.94 1.69 -12.77
N GLY A 220 6.13 1.29 -11.50
CA GLY A 220 6.96 2.05 -10.58
C GLY A 220 6.21 3.21 -9.88
N CYS A 221 4.87 3.25 -9.98
CA CYS A 221 4.04 4.25 -9.31
C CYS A 221 3.16 3.60 -8.25
N SER A 222 3.37 3.99 -7.01
CA SER A 222 2.61 3.60 -5.82
C SER A 222 2.71 4.70 -4.78
N PHE A 223 1.95 4.61 -3.70
CA PHE A 223 2.01 5.59 -2.62
C PHE A 223 2.12 4.93 -1.25
N LEU A 224 2.66 5.68 -0.31
CA LEU A 224 2.56 5.46 1.13
C LEU A 224 1.83 6.65 1.74
N TYR A 225 0.77 6.39 2.47
CA TYR A 225 0.14 7.30 3.42
C TYR A 225 0.69 7.02 4.81
N ALA A 226 1.04 8.07 5.55
CA ALA A 226 1.40 8.01 6.94
C ALA A 226 0.66 9.11 7.72
N ALA A 227 -0.13 8.72 8.70
CA ALA A 227 -0.80 9.67 9.58
C ALA A 227 0.24 10.52 10.34
N LYS A 228 -0.05 11.79 10.60
CA LYS A 228 0.91 12.74 11.23
C LYS A 228 1.52 12.22 12.53
N SER A 229 0.74 11.47 13.30
CA SER A 229 1.19 10.87 14.57
C SER A 229 2.31 9.85 14.43
N VAL A 230 2.40 9.17 13.28
CA VAL A 230 3.39 8.11 13.02
C VAL A 230 4.48 8.50 12.03
N GLN A 231 4.41 9.69 11.43
CA GLN A 231 5.47 10.19 10.55
C GLN A 231 6.85 10.23 11.24
N PRO A 232 6.98 10.59 12.54
CA PRO A 232 8.26 10.56 13.23
C PRO A 232 8.91 9.17 13.35
N ILE A 233 8.15 8.08 13.12
CA ILE A 233 8.69 6.71 13.10
C ILE A 233 9.45 6.45 11.79
N CYS A 234 9.12 7.17 10.71
CA CYS A 234 9.64 6.89 9.37
C CYS A 234 11.05 7.45 9.20
N ASP A 235 12.04 6.56 9.11
CA ASP A 235 13.38 6.92 8.64
C ASP A 235 13.44 6.82 7.12
N PRO A 236 14.15 7.71 6.42
CA PRO A 236 14.37 7.58 4.99
C PRO A 236 15.16 6.30 4.70
N MET A 237 14.79 5.60 3.62
CA MET A 237 15.55 4.42 3.17
C MET A 237 16.93 4.83 2.65
N ILE A 238 17.02 5.98 2.04
CA ILE A 238 18.23 6.59 1.47
C ILE A 238 18.31 8.02 1.99
N VAL A 239 19.47 8.40 2.47
CA VAL A 239 19.79 9.77 2.87
C VAL A 239 20.68 10.37 1.80
N SER A 240 20.31 11.52 1.27
CA SER A 240 21.06 12.26 0.23
C SER A 240 21.27 13.70 0.66
#